data_5860c2a2383753f6b967a0e3cf56b3be
#
_entry.id   5860c2a2383753f6b967a0e3cf56b3be
#
_cell.length_a   1.000
_cell.length_b   1.000
_cell.length_c   1.000
_cell.angle_alpha   90.00
_cell.angle_beta   90.00
_cell.angle_gamma   90.00
#
_symmetry.space_group_name_H-M   'P 1'
#
loop_
_entity.id
_entity.type
_entity.pdbx_description
1 polymer ?
#
loop_
_entity_poly.entity_id
_entity_poly.type
_entity_poly.pdbx_seq_one_letter_code
_entity_poly.pdbx_strand_id
1 'polypeptide(L)'
;GESGSGKSVTSKAIMGISAVNSIYEGGEILYDGHDLLRIPEEEMHKIRGDKIAMIFQDPLSSLNPIMRIGKQITEAMLLKNKANRKEGREAFNKMLATLLETIKTALAENNDENISIAEVEKYIKTFDDFNIQAIKLENSYNESRTAAEEMITVIEDLLFMTEKKQKVDVVAKLNRIKNYLKSINDKYFVTGYEEALKAQSASLSGVISQERAKLTVADIAKKLFAGNAYKNEASAETVAVLKQVKATAEEMLARPKYDFFRIGYYVYKHPDKDLSQIPAPEANEMAYKYLTEDFMETFIRYEKIAVRYSLEKVRKNKEKAVKELREAIGFFEAGGFTAQDANALAKELNKSVTAAIDPLAVVKDSVAYTFGEALDREIEKYFFYIKNNPKEEARFARQTAKREAMLAKGKNGKKANWKIVPKSVVEPEDQIRIIVSVINHVVERFEADIQAEEKVDLDKRCIEIIDYLKEKASQVVYKLTKRIAKERAIKLMDEVGIPEARLRFRQYPFEFSGGMR
;
A
#
# COMPACT_ATOMS: atom_id res chain seq x y z
N GLY A 1 -5.64 12.57 28.31
CA GLY A 1 -6.68 11.70 28.93
C GLY A 1 -6.08 10.88 30.04
N GLU A 2 -6.87 10.63 31.05
CA GLU A 2 -6.44 9.86 32.24
C GLU A 2 -6.19 8.39 31.92
N SER A 3 -5.41 7.71 32.78
CA SER A 3 -5.20 6.26 32.70
C SER A 3 -6.54 5.54 32.90
N GLY A 4 -6.86 4.55 32.08
CA GLY A 4 -8.14 3.83 32.14
C GLY A 4 -9.30 4.40 31.30
N SER A 5 -9.10 5.52 30.58
CA SER A 5 -10.14 6.15 29.75
C SER A 5 -10.46 5.43 28.42
N GLY A 6 -10.03 4.20 28.24
CA GLY A 6 -10.36 3.40 27.03
C GLY A 6 -9.51 3.68 25.78
N LYS A 7 -8.61 4.67 25.80
CA LYS A 7 -7.79 5.05 24.61
C LYS A 7 -7.11 3.87 23.90
N SER A 8 -6.44 3.01 24.65
CA SER A 8 -5.74 1.85 24.09
C SER A 8 -6.71 0.80 23.54
N VAL A 9 -7.91 0.68 24.11
CA VAL A 9 -8.95 -0.24 23.63
C VAL A 9 -9.49 0.28 22.30
N THR A 10 -9.81 1.58 22.22
CA THR A 10 -10.27 2.23 20.98
C THR A 10 -9.22 2.11 19.87
N SER A 11 -7.93 2.42 20.19
CA SER A 11 -6.85 2.29 19.20
C SER A 11 -6.69 0.86 18.70
N LYS A 12 -6.83 -0.15 19.58
CA LYS A 12 -6.79 -1.56 19.17
C LYS A 12 -7.99 -1.96 18.33
N ALA A 13 -9.17 -1.41 18.61
CA ALA A 13 -10.38 -1.63 17.80
C ALA A 13 -10.20 -1.06 16.39
N ILE A 14 -9.67 0.16 16.25
CA ILE A 14 -9.32 0.77 14.95
C ILE A 14 -8.35 -0.10 14.16
N MET A 15 -7.37 -0.71 14.83
CA MET A 15 -6.39 -1.58 14.21
C MET A 15 -6.87 -3.01 13.96
N GLY A 16 -8.09 -3.38 14.41
CA GLY A 16 -8.58 -4.75 14.34
C GLY A 16 -7.75 -5.77 15.15
N ILE A 17 -7.07 -5.32 16.21
CA ILE A 17 -6.21 -6.16 17.09
C ILE A 17 -6.75 -6.26 18.51
N SER A 18 -8.06 -6.16 18.66
CA SER A 18 -8.72 -6.37 19.96
C SER A 18 -8.53 -7.81 20.44
N ALA A 19 -8.72 -8.03 21.74
CA ALA A 19 -8.61 -9.38 22.29
C ALA A 19 -9.64 -10.32 21.63
N VAL A 20 -9.31 -11.59 21.47
CA VAL A 20 -10.16 -12.60 20.80
C VAL A 20 -11.58 -12.71 21.41
N ASN A 21 -11.71 -12.36 22.70
CA ASN A 21 -12.97 -12.36 23.44
C ASN A 21 -13.65 -10.97 23.49
N SER A 22 -13.19 -10.00 22.68
CA SER A 22 -13.81 -8.69 22.60
C SER A 22 -15.12 -8.77 21.80
N ILE A 23 -16.17 -8.20 22.37
CA ILE A 23 -17.48 -8.10 21.72
C ILE A 23 -17.72 -6.62 21.44
N TYR A 24 -18.04 -6.27 20.20
CA TYR A 24 -18.48 -4.94 19.82
C TYR A 24 -20.01 -4.93 19.89
N GLU A 25 -20.56 -4.21 20.85
CA GLU A 25 -22.02 -4.14 21.06
C GLU A 25 -22.70 -3.28 19.98
N GLY A 26 -21.99 -2.34 19.38
CA GLY A 26 -22.49 -1.47 18.32
C GLY A 26 -21.50 -0.40 17.92
N GLY A 27 -21.91 0.46 17.00
CA GLY A 27 -21.09 1.55 16.46
C GLY A 27 -20.35 1.17 15.18
N GLU A 28 -19.68 2.15 14.62
CA GLU A 28 -18.88 2.06 13.39
C GLU A 28 -17.57 2.83 13.54
N ILE A 29 -16.53 2.40 12.82
CA ILE A 29 -15.27 3.10 12.72
C ILE A 29 -15.00 3.33 11.24
N LEU A 30 -15.35 4.53 10.76
CA LEU A 30 -15.21 4.86 9.35
C LEU A 30 -13.78 5.34 9.03
N TYR A 31 -13.18 4.74 8.01
CA TYR A 31 -11.93 5.16 7.42
C TYR A 31 -12.03 5.04 5.90
N ASP A 32 -11.87 6.16 5.20
CA ASP A 32 -11.95 6.22 3.73
C ASP A 32 -13.23 5.56 3.16
N GLY A 33 -14.37 5.79 3.82
CA GLY A 33 -15.67 5.21 3.47
C GLY A 33 -15.89 3.75 3.88
N HIS A 34 -14.91 3.11 4.54
CA HIS A 34 -15.00 1.73 5.01
C HIS A 34 -15.19 1.66 6.53
N ASP A 35 -16.11 0.82 6.99
CA ASP A 35 -16.24 0.52 8.42
C ASP A 35 -15.20 -0.54 8.83
N LEU A 36 -14.16 -0.11 9.53
CA LEU A 36 -13.06 -0.98 9.95
C LEU A 36 -13.47 -2.12 10.89
N LEU A 37 -14.65 -2.02 11.54
CA LEU A 37 -15.16 -3.10 12.38
C LEU A 37 -15.78 -4.25 11.57
N ARG A 38 -16.07 -4.00 10.29
CA ARG A 38 -16.82 -4.92 9.41
C ARG A 38 -16.03 -5.46 8.23
N ILE A 39 -14.84 -4.89 7.95
CA ILE A 39 -14.00 -5.39 6.85
C ILE A 39 -13.32 -6.71 7.23
N PRO A 40 -13.16 -7.63 6.26
CA PRO A 40 -12.45 -8.89 6.45
C PRO A 40 -10.99 -8.67 6.89
N GLU A 41 -10.42 -9.63 7.61
CA GLU A 41 -9.02 -9.56 8.08
C GLU A 41 -8.03 -9.39 6.92
N GLU A 42 -8.32 -9.99 5.76
CA GLU A 42 -7.50 -9.84 4.53
C GLU A 42 -7.46 -8.39 4.02
N GLU A 43 -8.56 -7.65 4.11
CA GLU A 43 -8.61 -6.23 3.76
C GLU A 43 -7.96 -5.37 4.87
N MET A 44 -8.19 -5.72 6.14
CA MET A 44 -7.55 -5.05 7.27
C MET A 44 -6.01 -5.17 7.21
N HIS A 45 -5.47 -6.30 6.75
CA HIS A 45 -4.02 -6.45 6.52
C HIS A 45 -3.44 -5.45 5.52
N LYS A 46 -4.22 -5.02 4.53
CA LYS A 46 -3.79 -4.01 3.54
C LYS A 46 -3.79 -2.60 4.12
N ILE A 47 -4.70 -2.33 5.06
CA ILE A 47 -4.81 -1.03 5.74
C ILE A 47 -3.77 -0.91 6.85
N ARG A 48 -3.60 -1.98 7.61
CA ARG A 48 -2.70 -2.06 8.77
C ARG A 48 -1.24 -1.91 8.36
N GLY A 49 -0.58 -0.87 8.87
CA GLY A 49 0.82 -0.58 8.59
C GLY A 49 1.09 0.10 7.25
N ASP A 50 0.08 0.29 6.41
CA ASP A 50 0.18 1.06 5.16
C ASP A 50 -0.58 2.39 5.23
N LYS A 51 -1.82 2.33 5.65
CA LYS A 51 -2.71 3.49 5.79
C LYS A 51 -2.82 3.94 7.24
N ILE A 52 -2.91 2.99 8.15
CA ILE A 52 -3.03 3.23 9.59
C ILE A 52 -1.89 2.49 10.31
N ALA A 53 -1.13 3.20 11.13
CA ALA A 53 -0.10 2.64 11.99
C ALA A 53 -0.36 3.03 13.45
N MET A 54 0.08 2.19 14.38
CA MET A 54 -0.05 2.44 15.81
C MET A 54 1.31 2.48 16.49
N ILE A 55 1.52 3.49 17.32
CA ILE A 55 2.67 3.56 18.24
C ILE A 55 2.21 3.02 19.59
N PHE A 56 2.83 1.93 20.03
CA PHE A 56 2.52 1.30 21.31
C PHE A 56 3.09 2.10 22.48
N GLN A 57 2.46 2.01 23.64
CA GLN A 57 2.88 2.70 24.86
C GLN A 57 4.26 2.24 25.34
N ASP A 58 4.59 0.96 25.12
CA ASP A 58 5.93 0.40 25.32
C ASP A 58 6.50 -0.09 23.98
N PRO A 59 7.23 0.77 23.26
CA PRO A 59 7.82 0.41 21.98
C PRO A 59 8.94 -0.63 22.11
N LEU A 60 9.52 -0.82 23.29
CA LEU A 60 10.59 -1.78 23.53
C LEU A 60 10.11 -3.23 23.45
N SER A 61 8.90 -3.51 23.94
CA SER A 61 8.31 -4.85 23.88
C SER A 61 8.01 -5.30 22.45
N SER A 62 7.90 -4.37 21.51
CA SER A 62 7.64 -4.65 20.09
C SER A 62 8.91 -4.86 19.25
N LEU A 63 10.08 -4.46 19.75
CA LEU A 63 11.36 -4.62 19.07
C LEU A 63 12.04 -5.93 19.49
N ASN A 64 12.58 -6.66 18.51
CA ASN A 64 13.38 -7.85 18.80
C ASN A 64 14.74 -7.44 19.37
N PRO A 65 15.04 -7.74 20.67
CA PRO A 65 16.24 -7.26 21.33
C PRO A 65 17.55 -7.85 20.78
N ILE A 66 17.48 -9.02 20.14
CA ILE A 66 18.65 -9.71 19.56
C ILE A 66 18.88 -9.38 18.10
N MET A 67 18.07 -8.50 17.50
CA MET A 67 18.19 -8.08 16.11
C MET A 67 18.51 -6.58 16.01
N ARG A 68 19.46 -6.23 15.15
CA ARG A 68 19.83 -4.83 14.92
C ARG A 68 18.65 -4.02 14.38
N ILE A 69 18.51 -2.77 14.81
CA ILE A 69 17.41 -1.86 14.41
C ILE A 69 17.30 -1.76 12.90
N GLY A 70 18.42 -1.49 12.22
CA GLY A 70 18.40 -1.36 10.76
C GLY A 70 17.94 -2.63 10.03
N LYS A 71 18.21 -3.81 10.59
CA LYS A 71 17.71 -5.07 10.01
C LYS A 71 16.19 -5.18 10.17
N GLN A 72 15.65 -4.82 11.32
CA GLN A 72 14.20 -4.86 11.58
C GLN A 72 13.45 -3.91 10.65
N ILE A 73 13.93 -2.67 10.50
CA ILE A 73 13.32 -1.68 9.60
C ILE A 73 13.39 -2.15 8.14
N THR A 74 14.57 -2.60 7.68
CA THR A 74 14.74 -3.01 6.28
C THR A 74 14.03 -4.31 5.94
N GLU A 75 13.89 -5.23 6.88
CA GLU A 75 13.14 -6.48 6.68
C GLU A 75 11.66 -6.21 6.45
N ALA A 76 11.05 -5.35 7.26
CA ALA A 76 9.66 -4.94 7.08
C ALA A 76 9.44 -4.29 5.70
N MET A 77 10.33 -3.38 5.28
CA MET A 77 10.26 -2.74 3.96
C MET A 77 10.37 -3.74 2.81
N LEU A 78 11.28 -4.72 2.90
CA LEU A 78 11.50 -5.71 1.85
C LEU A 78 10.33 -6.70 1.74
N LEU A 79 9.78 -7.15 2.89
CA LEU A 79 8.61 -8.02 2.92
C LEU A 79 7.38 -7.32 2.33
N LYS A 80 7.14 -6.06 2.72
CA LYS A 80 6.05 -5.26 2.17
C LYS A 80 6.20 -5.06 0.67
N ASN A 81 7.40 -4.73 0.16
CA ASN A 81 7.62 -4.60 -1.28
C ASN A 81 7.34 -5.91 -2.02
N LYS A 82 7.73 -7.06 -1.44
CA LYS A 82 7.43 -8.38 -2.04
C LYS A 82 5.92 -8.65 -2.10
N ALA A 83 5.18 -8.33 -1.03
CA ALA A 83 3.73 -8.48 -0.98
C ALA A 83 3.05 -7.56 -2.01
N ASN A 84 3.38 -6.26 -2.02
CA ASN A 84 2.83 -5.28 -2.96
C ASN A 84 3.06 -5.68 -4.42
N ARG A 85 4.23 -6.24 -4.75
CA ARG A 85 4.52 -6.74 -6.11
C ARG A 85 3.63 -7.91 -6.51
N LYS A 86 3.36 -8.83 -5.59
CA LYS A 86 2.47 -9.96 -5.83
C LYS A 86 1.02 -9.47 -6.03
N GLU A 87 0.53 -8.65 -5.11
CA GLU A 87 -0.81 -8.08 -5.17
C GLU A 87 -1.00 -7.21 -6.43
N GLY A 88 -0.01 -6.37 -6.75
CA GLY A 88 -0.03 -5.56 -7.96
C GLY A 88 -0.15 -6.40 -9.23
N ARG A 89 0.58 -7.52 -9.32
CA ARG A 89 0.50 -8.44 -10.46
C ARG A 89 -0.88 -9.10 -10.56
N GLU A 90 -1.39 -9.59 -9.45
CA GLU A 90 -2.71 -10.23 -9.40
C GLU A 90 -3.82 -9.23 -9.79
N ALA A 91 -3.76 -8.01 -9.24
CA ALA A 91 -4.73 -6.95 -9.53
C ALA A 91 -4.66 -6.49 -10.99
N PHE A 92 -3.44 -6.29 -11.54
CA PHE A 92 -3.22 -5.93 -12.94
C PHE A 92 -3.77 -7.00 -13.89
N ASN A 93 -3.38 -8.26 -13.71
CA ASN A 93 -3.83 -9.36 -14.54
C ASN A 93 -5.35 -9.55 -14.44
N LYS A 94 -5.92 -9.43 -13.24
CA LYS A 94 -7.36 -9.55 -13.03
C LYS A 94 -8.13 -8.45 -13.78
N MET A 95 -7.68 -7.21 -13.69
CA MET A 95 -8.36 -6.09 -14.39
C MET A 95 -8.33 -6.28 -15.90
N LEU A 96 -7.16 -6.63 -16.49
CA LEU A 96 -7.07 -6.89 -17.94
C LEU A 96 -7.92 -8.07 -18.38
N ALA A 97 -7.93 -9.16 -17.62
CA ALA A 97 -8.77 -10.32 -17.91
C ALA A 97 -10.26 -9.97 -17.82
N THR A 98 -10.67 -9.22 -16.79
CA THR A 98 -12.05 -8.76 -16.62
C THR A 98 -12.47 -7.84 -17.76
N LEU A 99 -11.60 -6.91 -18.17
CA LEU A 99 -11.84 -6.03 -19.31
C LEU A 99 -12.07 -6.83 -20.59
N LEU A 100 -11.17 -7.77 -20.88
CA LEU A 100 -11.27 -8.63 -22.07
C LEU A 100 -12.55 -9.46 -22.08
N GLU A 101 -12.88 -10.12 -20.98
CA GLU A 101 -14.10 -10.92 -20.87
C GLU A 101 -15.37 -10.08 -20.97
N THR A 102 -15.35 -8.87 -20.42
CA THR A 102 -16.48 -7.94 -20.52
C THR A 102 -16.68 -7.48 -21.95
N ILE A 103 -15.60 -7.17 -22.70
CA ILE A 103 -15.67 -6.83 -24.12
C ILE A 103 -16.23 -8.00 -24.93
N LYS A 104 -15.69 -9.21 -24.72
CA LYS A 104 -16.17 -10.42 -25.44
C LYS A 104 -17.66 -10.64 -25.22
N THR A 105 -18.12 -10.52 -23.99
CA THR A 105 -19.54 -10.69 -23.65
C THR A 105 -20.39 -9.60 -24.28
N ALA A 106 -19.92 -8.35 -24.23
CA ALA A 106 -20.62 -7.22 -24.86
C ALA A 106 -20.78 -7.37 -26.37
N LEU A 107 -19.72 -7.81 -27.06
CA LEU A 107 -19.75 -8.04 -28.51
C LEU A 107 -20.66 -9.21 -28.88
N ALA A 108 -20.65 -10.28 -28.08
CA ALA A 108 -21.51 -11.44 -28.33
C ALA A 108 -23.00 -11.12 -28.09
N GLU A 109 -23.36 -10.40 -27.03
CA GLU A 109 -24.75 -10.06 -26.72
C GLU A 109 -25.33 -9.00 -27.69
N ASN A 110 -24.48 -8.09 -28.21
CA ASN A 110 -24.92 -7.04 -29.14
C ASN A 110 -24.82 -7.46 -30.63
N ASN A 111 -24.38 -8.68 -30.92
CA ASN A 111 -24.14 -9.17 -32.30
C ASN A 111 -23.27 -8.20 -33.14
N ASP A 112 -22.26 -7.58 -32.53
CA ASP A 112 -21.37 -6.65 -33.22
C ASP A 112 -20.26 -7.42 -33.96
N GLU A 113 -20.49 -7.70 -35.24
CA GLU A 113 -19.54 -8.40 -36.11
C GLU A 113 -18.40 -7.51 -36.63
N ASN A 114 -18.45 -6.20 -36.39
CA ASN A 114 -17.49 -5.24 -36.93
C ASN A 114 -16.15 -5.25 -36.19
N ILE A 115 -16.10 -5.83 -34.99
CA ILE A 115 -14.92 -5.87 -34.13
C ILE A 115 -14.48 -7.32 -33.94
N SER A 116 -13.26 -7.63 -34.38
CA SER A 116 -12.66 -8.96 -34.19
C SER A 116 -12.17 -9.13 -32.76
N ILE A 117 -12.59 -10.22 -32.09
CA ILE A 117 -12.09 -10.60 -30.76
C ILE A 117 -10.56 -10.76 -30.78
N ALA A 118 -10.00 -11.32 -31.84
CA ALA A 118 -8.54 -11.48 -32.00
C ALA A 118 -7.82 -10.11 -32.04
N GLU A 119 -8.44 -9.11 -32.60
CA GLU A 119 -7.91 -7.74 -32.60
C GLU A 119 -7.92 -7.16 -31.20
N VAL A 120 -9.01 -7.29 -30.45
CA VAL A 120 -9.12 -6.84 -29.06
C VAL A 120 -8.06 -7.50 -28.20
N GLU A 121 -7.89 -8.81 -28.28
CA GLU A 121 -6.86 -9.57 -27.56
C GLU A 121 -5.44 -9.06 -27.87
N LYS A 122 -5.16 -8.76 -29.14
CA LYS A 122 -3.89 -8.17 -29.57
C LYS A 122 -3.65 -6.80 -28.93
N TYR A 123 -4.67 -5.93 -28.88
CA TYR A 123 -4.53 -4.61 -28.25
C TYR A 123 -4.32 -4.69 -26.74
N ILE A 124 -5.04 -5.56 -26.03
CA ILE A 124 -4.87 -5.77 -24.59
C ILE A 124 -3.47 -6.30 -24.28
N LYS A 125 -2.99 -7.28 -25.05
CA LYS A 125 -1.63 -7.80 -24.89
C LYS A 125 -0.57 -6.73 -25.19
N THR A 126 -0.76 -5.93 -26.23
CA THR A 126 0.16 -4.83 -26.55
C THR A 126 0.19 -3.78 -25.45
N PHE A 127 -0.94 -3.48 -24.83
CA PHE A 127 -1.02 -2.57 -23.68
C PHE A 127 -0.27 -3.13 -22.45
N ASP A 128 -0.41 -4.41 -22.16
CA ASP A 128 0.34 -5.08 -21.08
C ASP A 128 1.86 -4.99 -21.30
N ASP A 129 2.33 -5.43 -22.47
CA ASP A 129 3.74 -5.39 -22.83
C ASP A 129 4.33 -3.97 -22.76
N PHE A 130 3.58 -2.98 -23.25
CA PHE A 130 3.95 -1.57 -23.23
C PHE A 130 4.13 -1.05 -21.80
N ASN A 131 3.16 -1.28 -20.91
CA ASN A 131 3.25 -0.81 -19.52
C ASN A 131 4.46 -1.40 -18.80
N ILE A 132 4.69 -2.71 -18.96
CA ILE A 132 5.84 -3.39 -18.34
C ILE A 132 7.17 -2.81 -18.84
N GLN A 133 7.31 -2.52 -20.13
CA GLN A 133 8.54 -1.94 -20.68
C GLN A 133 8.75 -0.49 -20.22
N ALA A 134 7.73 0.36 -20.28
CA ALA A 134 7.82 1.75 -19.83
C ALA A 134 8.27 1.85 -18.37
N ILE A 135 7.71 0.99 -17.50
CA ILE A 135 8.05 0.99 -16.07
C ILE A 135 9.44 0.44 -15.81
N LYS A 136 9.91 -0.55 -16.59
CA LYS A 136 11.32 -1.01 -16.48
C LYS A 136 12.30 0.11 -16.81
N LEU A 137 12.03 0.89 -17.85
CA LEU A 137 12.84 2.04 -18.23
C LEU A 137 12.83 3.11 -17.12
N GLU A 138 11.67 3.45 -16.59
CA GLU A 138 11.54 4.40 -15.48
C GLU A 138 12.32 3.96 -14.24
N ASN A 139 12.26 2.68 -13.90
CA ASN A 139 13.02 2.14 -12.77
C ASN A 139 14.54 2.24 -12.98
N SER A 140 15.05 1.90 -14.16
CA SER A 140 16.48 2.03 -14.49
C SER A 140 16.94 3.49 -14.35
N TYR A 141 16.16 4.41 -14.89
CA TYR A 141 16.43 5.85 -14.78
C TYR A 141 16.42 6.33 -13.33
N ASN A 142 15.40 5.95 -12.55
CA ASN A 142 15.29 6.35 -11.16
C ASN A 142 16.40 5.72 -10.28
N GLU A 143 16.87 4.51 -10.60
CA GLU A 143 18.04 3.91 -9.92
C GLU A 143 19.32 4.72 -10.17
N SER A 144 19.55 5.16 -11.41
CA SER A 144 20.69 6.02 -11.74
C SER A 144 20.58 7.40 -11.11
N ARG A 145 19.38 7.98 -11.09
CA ARG A 145 19.10 9.25 -10.42
C ARG A 145 19.37 9.17 -8.92
N THR A 146 18.85 8.14 -8.25
CA THR A 146 19.10 7.91 -6.81
C THR A 146 20.57 7.70 -6.52
N ALA A 147 21.30 6.99 -7.40
CA ALA A 147 22.74 6.82 -7.24
C ALA A 147 23.51 8.15 -7.33
N ALA A 148 23.06 9.08 -8.19
CA ALA A 148 23.63 10.43 -8.29
C ALA A 148 23.36 11.25 -7.01
N GLU A 149 22.13 11.24 -6.49
CA GLU A 149 21.74 11.91 -5.24
C GLU A 149 22.56 11.39 -4.04
N GLU A 150 22.66 10.06 -3.90
CA GLU A 150 23.47 9.43 -2.85
C GLU A 150 24.97 9.74 -2.99
N MET A 151 25.47 9.82 -4.23
CA MET A 151 26.85 10.18 -4.52
C MET A 151 27.15 11.60 -4.05
N ILE A 152 26.29 12.56 -4.37
CA ILE A 152 26.40 13.96 -3.93
C ILE A 152 26.46 14.03 -2.40
N THR A 153 25.55 13.35 -1.71
CA THR A 153 25.53 13.31 -0.24
C THR A 153 26.86 12.85 0.36
N VAL A 154 27.48 11.79 -0.23
CA VAL A 154 28.79 11.32 0.25
C VAL A 154 29.91 12.29 -0.08
N ILE A 155 29.83 12.98 -1.22
CA ILE A 155 30.81 14.02 -1.61
C ILE A 155 30.71 15.20 -0.64
N GLU A 156 29.51 15.71 -0.38
CA GLU A 156 29.27 16.82 0.55
C GLU A 156 29.78 16.52 1.96
N ASP A 157 29.49 15.32 2.46
CA ASP A 157 29.97 14.88 3.76
C ASP A 157 31.52 14.85 3.79
N LEU A 158 32.17 14.38 2.72
CA LEU A 158 33.62 14.37 2.65
C LEU A 158 34.23 15.77 2.54
N LEU A 159 33.63 16.66 1.74
CA LEU A 159 34.06 18.06 1.59
C LEU A 159 33.90 18.81 2.93
N PHE A 160 32.76 18.66 3.61
CA PHE A 160 32.52 19.25 4.92
C PHE A 160 33.54 18.81 5.97
N MET A 161 33.83 17.49 6.05
CA MET A 161 34.81 16.97 7.00
C MET A 161 36.21 17.51 6.70
N THR A 162 36.54 17.64 5.42
CA THR A 162 37.85 18.20 4.99
C THR A 162 37.95 19.69 5.36
N GLU A 163 36.93 20.50 5.15
CA GLU A 163 36.85 21.89 5.54
C GLU A 163 37.04 22.07 7.06
N LYS A 164 36.41 21.20 7.85
CA LYS A 164 36.56 21.18 9.32
C LYS A 164 37.85 20.56 9.81
N LYS A 165 38.78 20.19 8.90
CA LYS A 165 40.04 19.48 9.20
C LYS A 165 39.83 18.20 10.02
N GLN A 166 38.70 17.54 9.81
CA GLN A 166 38.42 16.27 10.47
C GLN A 166 39.00 15.11 9.68
N LYS A 167 39.72 14.22 10.39
CA LYS A 167 40.30 13.02 9.80
C LYS A 167 39.26 11.95 9.55
N VAL A 168 39.11 11.50 8.32
CA VAL A 168 38.17 10.46 7.87
C VAL A 168 38.87 9.40 7.03
N ASP A 169 38.24 8.25 6.82
CA ASP A 169 38.69 7.24 5.85
C ASP A 169 38.39 7.74 4.42
N VAL A 170 39.23 8.59 3.91
CA VAL A 170 39.09 9.21 2.58
C VAL A 170 39.03 8.14 1.48
N VAL A 171 39.89 7.11 1.53
CA VAL A 171 39.89 6.03 0.54
C VAL A 171 38.58 5.23 0.54
N ALA A 172 38.01 4.95 1.70
CA ALA A 172 36.73 4.26 1.77
C ALA A 172 35.61 5.10 1.18
N LYS A 173 35.58 6.41 1.48
CA LYS A 173 34.54 7.33 0.93
C LYS A 173 34.71 7.49 -0.59
N LEU A 174 35.93 7.66 -1.11
CA LEU A 174 36.20 7.74 -2.55
C LEU A 174 35.78 6.46 -3.29
N ASN A 175 36.07 5.29 -2.73
CA ASN A 175 35.62 4.03 -3.32
C ASN A 175 34.07 3.94 -3.32
N ARG A 176 33.39 4.48 -2.31
CA ARG A 176 31.94 4.55 -2.29
C ARG A 176 31.40 5.48 -3.38
N ILE A 177 31.99 6.66 -3.55
CA ILE A 177 31.65 7.60 -4.62
C ILE A 177 31.84 6.93 -5.99
N LYS A 178 32.98 6.24 -6.20
CA LYS A 178 33.25 5.50 -7.44
C LYS A 178 32.21 4.40 -7.72
N ASN A 179 31.74 3.72 -6.67
CA ASN A 179 30.70 2.71 -6.82
C ASN A 179 29.35 3.33 -7.21
N TYR A 180 28.99 4.49 -6.66
CA TYR A 180 27.79 5.22 -7.09
C TYR A 180 27.94 5.70 -8.54
N LEU A 181 29.10 6.27 -8.91
CA LEU A 181 29.35 6.69 -10.28
C LEU A 181 29.17 5.55 -11.29
N LYS A 182 29.62 4.34 -10.96
CA LYS A 182 29.37 3.14 -11.78
C LYS A 182 27.90 2.73 -11.85
N SER A 183 27.11 3.08 -10.85
CA SER A 183 25.66 2.78 -10.83
C SER A 183 24.84 3.82 -11.61
N ILE A 184 25.46 4.94 -12.00
CA ILE A 184 24.89 5.96 -12.88
C ILE A 184 25.16 5.51 -14.33
N ASN A 185 24.31 4.63 -14.87
CA ASN A 185 24.51 3.97 -16.15
C ASN A 185 23.26 3.85 -17.03
N ASP A 186 22.13 4.42 -16.59
CA ASP A 186 20.94 4.48 -17.43
C ASP A 186 21.15 5.43 -18.61
N LYS A 187 20.90 4.93 -19.84
CA LYS A 187 21.20 5.65 -21.07
C LYS A 187 20.49 7.00 -21.19
N TYR A 188 19.27 7.10 -20.69
CA TYR A 188 18.49 8.36 -20.73
C TYR A 188 18.97 9.35 -19.67
N PHE A 189 19.37 8.86 -18.49
CA PHE A 189 19.89 9.72 -17.43
C PHE A 189 21.25 10.30 -17.77
N VAL A 190 22.13 9.54 -18.42
CA VAL A 190 23.51 9.97 -18.74
C VAL A 190 23.64 10.68 -20.09
N THR A 191 22.58 10.75 -20.91
CA THR A 191 22.64 11.37 -22.24
C THR A 191 23.32 12.74 -22.22
N GLY A 192 24.37 12.90 -23.03
CA GLY A 192 25.17 14.11 -23.13
C GLY A 192 26.27 14.28 -22.06
N TYR A 193 26.39 13.33 -21.11
CA TYR A 193 27.39 13.35 -20.04
C TYR A 193 28.32 12.13 -20.05
N GLU A 194 28.21 11.23 -21.03
CA GLU A 194 28.91 9.96 -21.10
C GLU A 194 30.43 10.12 -21.03
N GLU A 195 30.97 11.05 -21.82
CA GLU A 195 32.41 11.35 -21.85
C GLU A 195 32.88 12.00 -20.55
N ALA A 196 32.07 12.91 -19.98
CA ALA A 196 32.37 13.55 -18.69
C ALA A 196 32.42 12.52 -17.55
N LEU A 197 31.44 11.62 -17.47
CA LEU A 197 31.40 10.56 -16.46
C LEU A 197 32.56 9.59 -16.61
N LYS A 198 32.95 9.25 -17.84
CA LYS A 198 34.11 8.40 -18.13
C LYS A 198 35.43 9.07 -17.68
N ALA A 199 35.64 10.34 -18.01
CA ALA A 199 36.77 11.12 -17.58
C ALA A 199 36.86 11.23 -16.05
N GLN A 200 35.71 11.51 -15.39
CA GLN A 200 35.61 11.60 -13.93
C GLN A 200 35.87 10.26 -13.23
N SER A 201 35.43 9.15 -13.81
CA SER A 201 35.76 7.81 -13.32
C SER A 201 37.27 7.52 -13.34
N ALA A 202 37.98 7.99 -14.38
CA ALA A 202 39.43 7.89 -14.48
C ALA A 202 40.13 8.79 -13.43
N SER A 203 39.70 10.06 -13.30
CA SER A 203 40.20 11.01 -12.31
C SER A 203 40.03 10.51 -10.88
N LEU A 204 38.82 9.97 -10.54
CA LEU A 204 38.57 9.35 -9.25
C LEU A 204 39.47 8.15 -8.98
N SER A 205 39.78 7.36 -10.01
CA SER A 205 40.71 6.23 -9.86
C SER A 205 42.14 6.72 -9.59
N GLY A 206 42.57 7.82 -10.20
CA GLY A 206 43.83 8.48 -9.96
C GLY A 206 43.98 8.95 -8.51
N VAL A 207 43.03 9.76 -8.04
CA VAL A 207 43.08 10.27 -6.65
C VAL A 207 42.93 9.16 -5.60
N ILE A 208 42.18 8.08 -5.87
CA ILE A 208 42.13 6.90 -4.99
C ILE A 208 43.53 6.25 -4.87
N SER A 209 44.23 6.14 -5.97
CA SER A 209 45.59 5.57 -5.98
C SER A 209 46.57 6.45 -5.22
N GLN A 210 46.53 7.76 -5.39
CA GLN A 210 47.31 8.74 -4.65
C GLN A 210 47.02 8.72 -3.15
N GLU A 211 45.75 8.71 -2.74
CA GLU A 211 45.38 8.65 -1.32
C GLU A 211 45.78 7.31 -0.68
N ARG A 212 45.75 6.21 -1.45
CA ARG A 212 46.25 4.91 -0.99
C ARG A 212 47.77 4.90 -0.81
N ALA A 213 48.50 5.55 -1.68
CA ALA A 213 49.98 5.62 -1.60
C ALA A 213 50.46 6.33 -0.32
N LYS A 214 49.61 7.16 0.30
CA LYS A 214 49.91 7.79 1.59
C LYS A 214 49.74 6.83 2.79
N LEU A 215 49.16 5.64 2.61
CA LEU A 215 48.96 4.67 3.67
C LEU A 215 50.25 3.89 3.92
N THR A 216 50.69 3.83 5.18
CA THR A 216 51.83 2.99 5.59
C THR A 216 51.39 1.53 5.76
N VAL A 217 52.35 0.60 5.79
CA VAL A 217 52.08 -0.82 6.09
C VAL A 217 51.42 -0.99 7.47
N ALA A 218 51.84 -0.15 8.44
CA ALA A 218 51.23 -0.14 9.78
C ALA A 218 49.77 0.28 9.77
N ASP A 219 49.36 1.24 8.92
CA ASP A 219 48.00 1.68 8.77
C ASP A 219 47.11 0.60 8.13
N ILE A 220 47.64 -0.09 7.13
CA ILE A 220 46.99 -1.22 6.47
C ILE A 220 46.77 -2.37 7.47
N ALA A 221 47.78 -2.68 8.28
CA ALA A 221 47.71 -3.69 9.32
C ALA A 221 46.66 -3.34 10.39
N LYS A 222 46.59 -2.09 10.87
CA LYS A 222 45.55 -1.61 11.79
C LYS A 222 44.15 -1.78 11.22
N LYS A 223 43.95 -1.49 9.95
CA LYS A 223 42.67 -1.67 9.28
C LYS A 223 42.24 -3.14 9.19
N LEU A 224 43.18 -4.03 8.86
CA LEU A 224 42.93 -5.46 8.69
C LEU A 224 42.73 -6.20 10.02
N PHE A 225 43.53 -5.89 11.04
CA PHE A 225 43.54 -6.66 12.29
C PHE A 225 42.81 -6.02 13.46
N ALA A 226 42.67 -4.70 13.48
CA ALA A 226 42.00 -3.99 14.58
C ALA A 226 40.63 -3.39 14.19
N GLY A 227 40.21 -3.52 12.94
CA GLY A 227 38.94 -2.94 12.44
C GLY A 227 38.94 -1.40 12.43
N ASN A 228 40.04 -0.75 12.80
CA ASN A 228 40.12 0.71 12.86
C ASN A 228 40.40 1.27 11.45
N ALA A 229 39.49 2.15 10.98
CA ALA A 229 39.64 2.87 9.75
C ALA A 229 40.85 3.83 9.83
N TYR A 230 41.74 3.82 8.82
CA TYR A 230 42.75 4.86 8.66
C TYR A 230 42.05 6.18 8.36
N LYS A 231 42.38 7.22 9.12
CA LYS A 231 41.76 8.54 8.99
C LYS A 231 42.84 9.56 8.59
N ASN A 232 42.60 10.22 7.45
CA ASN A 232 43.42 11.30 6.95
C ASN A 232 42.52 12.49 6.47
N GLU A 233 43.18 13.59 6.11
CA GLU A 233 42.54 14.70 5.41
C GLU A 233 42.63 14.46 3.89
N ALA A 234 41.60 14.84 3.13
CA ALA A 234 41.64 14.76 1.69
C ALA A 234 42.60 15.80 1.10
N SER A 235 43.35 15.45 0.05
CA SER A 235 44.21 16.39 -0.65
C SER A 235 43.42 17.43 -1.44
N ALA A 236 44.08 18.56 -1.76
CA ALA A 236 43.51 19.62 -2.60
C ALA A 236 43.08 19.09 -3.97
N GLU A 237 43.84 18.17 -4.56
CA GLU A 237 43.52 17.53 -5.83
C GLU A 237 42.26 16.65 -5.70
N THR A 238 42.16 15.88 -4.62
CA THR A 238 40.95 15.09 -4.30
C THR A 238 39.74 16.00 -4.18
N VAL A 239 39.85 17.13 -3.49
CA VAL A 239 38.76 18.12 -3.33
C VAL A 239 38.35 18.69 -4.70
N ALA A 240 39.27 19.01 -5.58
CA ALA A 240 38.98 19.54 -6.93
C ALA A 240 38.20 18.52 -7.77
N VAL A 241 38.65 17.26 -7.79
CA VAL A 241 37.92 16.16 -8.49
C VAL A 241 36.53 15.96 -7.93
N LEU A 242 36.34 15.98 -6.61
CA LEU A 242 35.03 15.83 -5.97
C LEU A 242 34.08 16.95 -6.34
N LYS A 243 34.54 18.21 -6.37
CA LYS A 243 33.73 19.35 -6.79
C LYS A 243 33.25 19.21 -8.23
N GLN A 244 34.13 18.75 -9.13
CA GLN A 244 33.78 18.52 -10.52
C GLN A 244 32.77 17.40 -10.70
N VAL A 245 32.95 16.27 -10.01
CA VAL A 245 31.98 15.14 -10.02
C VAL A 245 30.61 15.58 -9.47
N LYS A 246 30.61 16.37 -8.38
CA LYS A 246 29.41 16.92 -7.80
C LYS A 246 28.65 17.81 -8.79
N ALA A 247 29.33 18.78 -9.40
CA ALA A 247 28.72 19.71 -10.35
C ALA A 247 28.04 18.97 -11.52
N THR A 248 28.74 18.01 -12.13
CA THR A 248 28.13 17.20 -13.21
C THR A 248 26.90 16.43 -12.76
N ALA A 249 26.93 15.83 -11.56
CA ALA A 249 25.77 15.12 -11.02
C ALA A 249 24.59 16.06 -10.74
N GLU A 250 24.85 17.26 -10.22
CA GLU A 250 23.83 18.29 -9.98
C GLU A 250 23.20 18.78 -11.30
N GLU A 251 23.99 18.99 -12.34
CA GLU A 251 23.48 19.35 -13.68
C GLU A 251 22.57 18.26 -14.24
N MET A 252 22.97 16.98 -14.15
CA MET A 252 22.13 15.86 -14.58
C MET A 252 20.83 15.77 -13.80
N LEU A 253 20.87 16.02 -12.49
CA LEU A 253 19.67 15.99 -11.62
C LEU A 253 18.72 17.16 -11.85
N ALA A 254 19.23 18.31 -12.30
CA ALA A 254 18.43 19.50 -12.60
C ALA A 254 17.60 19.36 -13.88
N ARG A 255 17.93 18.41 -14.76
CA ARG A 255 17.17 18.19 -16.00
C ARG A 255 15.75 17.68 -15.73
N PRO A 256 14.78 18.02 -16.59
CA PRO A 256 13.43 17.47 -16.54
C PRO A 256 13.45 15.94 -16.58
N LYS A 257 12.55 15.30 -15.84
CA LYS A 257 12.37 13.84 -15.93
C LYS A 257 11.77 13.45 -17.25
N TYR A 258 12.21 12.32 -17.81
CA TYR A 258 11.52 11.69 -18.92
C TYR A 258 10.15 11.15 -18.49
N ASP A 259 9.17 11.27 -19.38
CA ASP A 259 7.91 10.55 -19.27
C ASP A 259 8.08 9.15 -19.92
N PHE A 260 8.56 8.19 -19.12
CA PHE A 260 8.84 6.85 -19.60
C PHE A 260 7.60 6.10 -20.07
N PHE A 261 6.41 6.50 -19.67
CA PHE A 261 5.19 5.92 -20.17
C PHE A 261 5.02 6.22 -21.66
N ARG A 262 5.24 7.44 -22.08
CA ARG A 262 5.19 7.86 -23.49
C ARG A 262 6.41 7.38 -24.27
N ILE A 263 7.59 7.53 -23.72
CA ILE A 263 8.85 7.10 -24.35
C ILE A 263 8.89 5.58 -24.50
N GLY A 264 8.43 4.83 -23.50
CA GLY A 264 8.36 3.38 -23.56
C GLY A 264 7.51 2.89 -24.72
N TYR A 265 6.37 3.56 -24.99
CA TYR A 265 5.52 3.24 -26.13
C TYR A 265 6.23 3.55 -27.48
N TYR A 266 6.94 4.66 -27.56
CA TYR A 266 7.72 4.99 -28.75
C TYR A 266 8.81 3.95 -29.05
N VAL A 267 9.54 3.51 -28.04
CA VAL A 267 10.55 2.43 -28.16
C VAL A 267 9.91 1.13 -28.63
N TYR A 268 8.74 0.80 -28.11
CA TYR A 268 7.99 -0.39 -28.50
C TYR A 268 7.60 -0.38 -29.99
N LYS A 269 7.15 0.77 -30.50
CA LYS A 269 6.77 0.95 -31.91
C LYS A 269 7.96 1.07 -32.86
N HIS A 270 9.10 1.58 -32.36
CA HIS A 270 10.29 1.85 -33.15
C HIS A 270 11.54 1.29 -32.46
N PRO A 271 11.70 -0.05 -32.34
CA PRO A 271 12.80 -0.67 -31.60
C PRO A 271 14.18 -0.38 -32.19
N ASP A 272 14.26 -0.01 -33.46
CA ASP A 272 15.45 0.36 -34.23
C ASP A 272 15.87 1.83 -34.03
N LYS A 273 15.04 2.67 -33.42
CA LYS A 273 15.35 4.08 -33.14
C LYS A 273 16.14 4.26 -31.85
N ASP A 274 17.23 4.99 -31.95
CA ASP A 274 18.01 5.41 -30.77
C ASP A 274 17.44 6.71 -30.18
N LEU A 275 16.71 6.59 -29.08
CA LEU A 275 16.13 7.74 -28.37
C LEU A 275 17.16 8.55 -27.59
N SER A 276 18.39 8.05 -27.40
CA SER A 276 19.43 8.78 -26.66
C SER A 276 19.84 10.09 -27.34
N GLN A 277 19.60 10.17 -28.65
CA GLN A 277 19.90 11.35 -29.47
C GLN A 277 18.75 12.38 -29.52
N ILE A 278 17.58 12.05 -28.97
CA ILE A 278 16.41 12.93 -28.96
C ILE A 278 16.32 13.62 -27.60
N PRO A 279 16.26 14.96 -27.52
CA PRO A 279 16.04 15.67 -26.27
C PRO A 279 14.76 15.19 -25.56
N ALA A 280 14.79 15.16 -24.22
CA ALA A 280 13.69 14.63 -23.42
C ALA A 280 12.29 15.20 -23.76
N PRO A 281 12.09 16.52 -23.92
CA PRO A 281 10.80 17.10 -24.29
C PRO A 281 10.31 16.61 -25.67
N GLU A 282 11.19 16.54 -26.65
CA GLU A 282 10.86 16.09 -28.01
C GLU A 282 10.51 14.60 -28.03
N ALA A 283 11.27 13.77 -27.32
CA ALA A 283 10.95 12.35 -27.18
C ALA A 283 9.59 12.12 -26.50
N ASN A 284 9.26 12.91 -25.48
CA ASN A 284 7.97 12.84 -24.80
C ASN A 284 6.81 13.25 -25.74
N GLU A 285 6.98 14.30 -26.53
CA GLU A 285 5.97 14.74 -27.48
C GLU A 285 5.73 13.69 -28.57
N MET A 286 6.79 13.13 -29.15
CA MET A 286 6.71 12.05 -30.12
C MET A 286 5.99 10.83 -29.57
N ALA A 287 6.34 10.41 -28.35
CA ALA A 287 5.71 9.27 -27.69
C ALA A 287 4.23 9.53 -27.41
N TYR A 288 3.88 10.75 -26.99
CA TYR A 288 2.48 11.15 -26.79
C TYR A 288 1.65 11.05 -28.07
N LYS A 289 2.20 11.48 -29.20
CA LYS A 289 1.53 11.38 -30.51
C LYS A 289 1.17 9.93 -30.84
N TYR A 290 2.11 8.99 -30.66
CA TYR A 290 1.83 7.56 -30.90
C TYR A 290 0.80 6.97 -29.97
N LEU A 291 0.77 7.39 -28.69
CA LEU A 291 -0.20 6.91 -27.73
C LEU A 291 -1.63 7.37 -28.06
N THR A 292 -1.79 8.62 -28.50
CA THR A 292 -3.13 9.21 -28.74
C THR A 292 -3.68 8.86 -30.11
N GLU A 293 -2.87 8.90 -31.16
CA GLU A 293 -3.36 8.78 -32.55
C GLU A 293 -3.56 7.32 -32.99
N ASP A 294 -2.69 6.39 -32.57
CA ASP A 294 -2.72 5.03 -33.11
C ASP A 294 -3.29 3.98 -32.17
N PHE A 295 -2.83 3.98 -30.92
CA PHE A 295 -3.06 2.87 -30.01
C PHE A 295 -4.07 3.19 -28.94
N MET A 296 -3.85 4.28 -28.18
CA MET A 296 -4.68 4.58 -27.01
C MET A 296 -6.11 4.95 -27.40
N GLU A 297 -6.32 5.60 -28.51
CA GLU A 297 -7.67 5.91 -29.02
C GLU A 297 -8.45 4.62 -29.30
N THR A 298 -7.82 3.64 -29.96
CA THR A 298 -8.43 2.34 -30.21
C THR A 298 -8.64 1.54 -28.91
N PHE A 299 -7.67 1.57 -28.01
CA PHE A 299 -7.79 0.89 -26.72
C PHE A 299 -8.93 1.48 -25.88
N ILE A 300 -9.03 2.81 -25.78
CA ILE A 300 -10.13 3.51 -25.10
C ILE A 300 -11.48 3.18 -25.77
N ARG A 301 -11.53 3.07 -27.08
CA ARG A 301 -12.76 2.65 -27.79
C ARG A 301 -13.23 1.28 -27.32
N TYR A 302 -12.33 0.32 -27.16
CA TYR A 302 -12.67 -1.01 -26.64
C TYR A 302 -13.05 -0.97 -25.15
N GLU A 303 -12.36 -0.16 -24.36
CA GLU A 303 -12.72 0.05 -22.96
C GLU A 303 -14.13 0.65 -22.81
N LYS A 304 -14.50 1.61 -23.66
CA LYS A 304 -15.85 2.22 -23.67
C LYS A 304 -16.94 1.17 -23.90
N ILE A 305 -16.69 0.17 -24.76
CA ILE A 305 -17.63 -0.93 -24.96
C ILE A 305 -17.82 -1.70 -23.65
N ALA A 306 -16.71 -2.09 -23.01
CA ALA A 306 -16.77 -2.82 -21.74
C ALA A 306 -17.44 -2.01 -20.63
N VAL A 307 -17.04 -0.75 -20.46
CA VAL A 307 -17.57 0.12 -19.41
C VAL A 307 -19.07 0.36 -19.58
N ARG A 308 -19.51 0.68 -20.79
CA ARG A 308 -20.95 0.86 -21.08
C ARG A 308 -21.75 -0.39 -20.77
N TYR A 309 -21.31 -1.53 -21.29
CA TYR A 309 -21.96 -2.81 -21.04
C TYR A 309 -22.00 -3.16 -19.55
N SER A 310 -20.88 -2.96 -18.84
CA SER A 310 -20.80 -3.21 -17.40
C SER A 310 -21.78 -2.34 -16.61
N LEU A 311 -21.82 -1.03 -16.89
CA LEU A 311 -22.72 -0.09 -16.21
C LEU A 311 -24.20 -0.46 -16.42
N GLU A 312 -24.59 -0.79 -17.66
CA GLU A 312 -25.96 -1.20 -17.96
C GLU A 312 -26.36 -2.49 -17.23
N LYS A 313 -25.45 -3.48 -17.21
CA LYS A 313 -25.67 -4.75 -16.50
C LYS A 313 -25.73 -4.59 -14.99
N VAL A 314 -24.81 -3.82 -14.44
CA VAL A 314 -24.74 -3.50 -13.01
C VAL A 314 -25.99 -2.75 -12.56
N ARG A 315 -26.45 -1.76 -13.34
CA ARG A 315 -27.69 -1.04 -13.06
C ARG A 315 -28.89 -1.98 -12.94
N LYS A 316 -29.10 -2.87 -13.93
CA LYS A 316 -30.17 -3.87 -13.91
C LYS A 316 -30.06 -4.79 -12.69
N ASN A 317 -28.83 -5.19 -12.33
CA ASN A 317 -28.60 -6.03 -11.15
C ASN A 317 -28.85 -5.27 -9.85
N LYS A 318 -28.50 -3.98 -9.75
CA LYS A 318 -28.82 -3.15 -8.59
C LYS A 318 -30.33 -2.99 -8.41
N GLU A 319 -31.06 -2.69 -9.48
CA GLU A 319 -32.52 -2.58 -9.47
C GLU A 319 -33.18 -3.89 -8.97
N LYS A 320 -32.69 -5.03 -9.45
CA LYS A 320 -33.13 -6.35 -8.98
C LYS A 320 -32.80 -6.59 -7.52
N ALA A 321 -31.53 -6.31 -7.12
CA ALA A 321 -31.08 -6.50 -5.73
C ALA A 321 -31.86 -5.62 -4.75
N VAL A 322 -32.14 -4.36 -5.09
CA VAL A 322 -32.96 -3.46 -4.26
C VAL A 322 -34.37 -4.05 -3.99
N LYS A 323 -34.99 -4.64 -5.03
CA LYS A 323 -36.29 -5.29 -4.87
C LYS A 323 -36.19 -6.47 -3.92
N GLU A 324 -35.23 -7.37 -4.12
CA GLU A 324 -35.03 -8.56 -3.29
C GLU A 324 -34.67 -8.19 -1.84
N LEU A 325 -33.84 -7.17 -1.64
CA LEU A 325 -33.48 -6.65 -0.32
C LEU A 325 -34.69 -6.06 0.42
N ARG A 326 -35.56 -5.34 -0.28
CA ARG A 326 -36.83 -4.80 0.32
C ARG A 326 -37.80 -5.91 0.71
N GLU A 327 -37.91 -6.96 -0.11
CA GLU A 327 -38.72 -8.15 0.24
C GLU A 327 -38.16 -8.85 1.49
N ALA A 328 -36.81 -8.94 1.60
CA ALA A 328 -36.13 -9.54 2.75
C ALA A 328 -36.31 -8.72 4.04
N ILE A 329 -36.40 -7.39 3.98
CA ILE A 329 -36.74 -6.57 5.15
C ILE A 329 -38.09 -7.04 5.74
N GLY A 330 -39.13 -7.20 4.91
CA GLY A 330 -40.41 -7.69 5.35
C GLY A 330 -40.36 -9.09 5.97
N PHE A 331 -39.51 -9.98 5.45
CA PHE A 331 -39.29 -11.30 6.03
C PHE A 331 -38.71 -11.23 7.45
N PHE A 332 -37.67 -10.42 7.66
CA PHE A 332 -37.06 -10.28 8.99
C PHE A 332 -37.96 -9.56 9.98
N GLU A 333 -38.68 -8.51 9.55
CA GLU A 333 -39.62 -7.77 10.40
C GLU A 333 -40.81 -8.62 10.85
N ALA A 334 -41.26 -9.56 10.03
CA ALA A 334 -42.33 -10.48 10.41
C ALA A 334 -41.93 -11.42 11.56
N GLY A 335 -40.63 -11.65 11.78
CA GLY A 335 -40.13 -12.51 12.83
C GLY A 335 -40.47 -14.00 12.63
N GLY A 336 -40.16 -14.82 13.64
CA GLY A 336 -40.56 -16.23 13.65
C GLY A 336 -39.83 -17.16 12.67
N PHE A 337 -38.80 -16.67 11.99
CA PHE A 337 -37.98 -17.42 11.03
C PHE A 337 -37.01 -18.37 11.75
N THR A 338 -36.65 -19.47 11.08
CA THR A 338 -35.63 -20.41 11.56
C THR A 338 -34.21 -19.96 11.12
N ALA A 339 -33.18 -20.49 11.79
CA ALA A 339 -31.80 -20.23 11.38
C ALA A 339 -31.50 -20.73 9.94
N GLN A 340 -32.16 -21.81 9.52
CA GLN A 340 -32.00 -22.36 8.18
C GLN A 340 -32.61 -21.42 7.13
N ASP A 341 -33.81 -20.87 7.37
CA ASP A 341 -34.48 -19.94 6.45
C ASP A 341 -33.70 -18.62 6.33
N ALA A 342 -33.26 -18.06 7.47
CA ALA A 342 -32.46 -16.81 7.50
C ALA A 342 -31.13 -16.95 6.76
N ASN A 343 -30.38 -18.04 6.98
CA ASN A 343 -29.12 -18.27 6.31
C ASN A 343 -29.27 -18.57 4.81
N ALA A 344 -30.34 -19.26 4.40
CA ALA A 344 -30.67 -19.48 3.00
C ALA A 344 -30.96 -18.15 2.28
N LEU A 345 -31.78 -17.30 2.88
CA LEU A 345 -32.09 -15.96 2.36
C LEU A 345 -30.84 -15.08 2.30
N ALA A 346 -30.05 -15.04 3.37
CA ALA A 346 -28.80 -14.28 3.40
C ALA A 346 -27.85 -14.66 2.26
N LYS A 347 -27.73 -15.95 1.95
CA LYS A 347 -26.91 -16.45 0.85
C LYS A 347 -27.43 -15.98 -0.52
N GLU A 348 -28.75 -16.00 -0.72
CA GLU A 348 -29.36 -15.49 -1.96
C GLU A 348 -29.17 -13.98 -2.11
N LEU A 349 -29.39 -13.21 -1.05
CA LEU A 349 -29.16 -11.77 -1.03
C LEU A 349 -27.71 -11.42 -1.30
N ASN A 350 -26.77 -12.13 -0.67
CA ASN A 350 -25.34 -11.91 -0.91
C ASN A 350 -24.97 -12.18 -2.37
N LYS A 351 -25.54 -13.21 -3.00
CA LYS A 351 -25.34 -13.49 -4.43
C LYS A 351 -25.88 -12.35 -5.30
N SER A 352 -27.04 -11.83 -4.99
CA SER A 352 -27.68 -10.74 -5.73
C SER A 352 -26.89 -9.43 -5.58
N VAL A 353 -26.47 -9.08 -4.36
CA VAL A 353 -25.63 -7.90 -4.09
C VAL A 353 -24.27 -8.03 -4.77
N THR A 354 -23.63 -9.21 -4.71
CA THR A 354 -22.34 -9.45 -5.39
C THR A 354 -22.46 -9.29 -6.91
N ALA A 355 -23.54 -9.74 -7.52
CA ALA A 355 -23.79 -9.58 -8.95
C ALA A 355 -24.02 -8.11 -9.36
N ALA A 356 -24.38 -7.25 -8.41
CA ALA A 356 -24.60 -5.82 -8.61
C ALA A 356 -23.33 -4.96 -8.41
N ILE A 357 -22.18 -5.59 -8.07
CA ILE A 357 -20.89 -4.89 -7.98
C ILE A 357 -20.29 -4.77 -9.38
N ASP A 358 -19.86 -3.54 -9.73
CA ASP A 358 -19.16 -3.31 -11.02
C ASP A 358 -17.78 -4.00 -11.02
N PRO A 359 -17.56 -5.01 -11.89
CA PRO A 359 -16.30 -5.73 -11.96
C PRO A 359 -15.13 -4.86 -12.48
N LEU A 360 -15.44 -3.77 -13.18
CA LEU A 360 -14.47 -2.79 -13.71
C LEU A 360 -14.26 -1.61 -12.75
N ALA A 361 -14.88 -1.60 -11.56
CA ALA A 361 -14.67 -0.55 -10.58
C ALA A 361 -13.23 -0.56 -10.05
N VAL A 362 -12.56 0.57 -10.17
CA VAL A 362 -11.23 0.80 -9.59
C VAL A 362 -11.33 0.91 -8.07
N VAL A 363 -12.34 1.62 -7.58
CA VAL A 363 -12.66 1.72 -6.16
C VAL A 363 -13.77 0.73 -5.85
N LYS A 364 -13.50 -0.19 -4.92
CA LYS A 364 -14.51 -1.18 -4.50
C LYS A 364 -15.58 -0.51 -3.64
N ASP A 365 -16.85 -0.80 -3.91
CA ASP A 365 -17.94 -0.46 -3.01
C ASP A 365 -17.86 -1.36 -1.76
N SER A 366 -17.35 -0.80 -0.67
CA SER A 366 -17.16 -1.53 0.59
C SER A 366 -18.47 -2.03 1.17
N VAL A 367 -19.55 -1.28 1.03
CA VAL A 367 -20.87 -1.62 1.58
C VAL A 367 -21.39 -2.89 0.93
N ALA A 368 -21.39 -2.93 -0.40
CA ALA A 368 -21.80 -4.12 -1.15
C ALA A 368 -20.83 -5.31 -0.92
N TYR A 369 -19.51 -5.03 -0.84
CA TYR A 369 -18.50 -6.07 -0.70
C TYR A 369 -18.52 -6.75 0.68
N THR A 370 -18.88 -6.04 1.74
CA THR A 370 -18.93 -6.57 3.11
C THR A 370 -20.31 -7.00 3.56
N PHE A 371 -21.32 -6.80 2.72
CA PHE A 371 -22.74 -7.04 3.05
C PHE A 371 -22.97 -8.47 3.56
N GLY A 372 -22.50 -9.48 2.84
CA GLY A 372 -22.73 -10.89 3.19
C GLY A 372 -22.21 -11.22 4.59
N GLU A 373 -20.96 -10.84 4.90
CA GLU A 373 -20.38 -11.08 6.22
C GLU A 373 -21.06 -10.27 7.33
N ALA A 374 -21.50 -9.05 7.03
CA ALA A 374 -22.22 -8.22 7.97
C ALA A 374 -23.59 -8.83 8.30
N LEU A 375 -24.32 -9.27 7.28
CA LEU A 375 -25.64 -9.88 7.44
C LEU A 375 -25.56 -11.21 8.20
N ASP A 376 -24.65 -12.11 7.81
CA ASP A 376 -24.45 -13.40 8.46
C ASP A 376 -24.13 -13.23 9.94
N ARG A 377 -23.26 -12.30 10.29
CA ARG A 377 -22.87 -12.00 11.67
C ARG A 377 -24.07 -11.52 12.52
N GLU A 378 -24.90 -10.65 11.98
CA GLU A 378 -26.05 -10.14 12.74
C GLU A 378 -27.15 -11.20 12.88
N ILE A 379 -27.32 -12.10 11.91
CA ILE A 379 -28.19 -13.28 12.01
C ILE A 379 -27.67 -14.25 13.08
N GLU A 380 -26.35 -14.53 13.10
CA GLU A 380 -25.74 -15.36 14.15
C GLU A 380 -25.96 -14.77 15.55
N LYS A 381 -25.81 -13.46 15.71
CA LYS A 381 -26.09 -12.76 16.98
C LYS A 381 -27.55 -12.90 17.40
N TYR A 382 -28.50 -12.78 16.46
CA TYR A 382 -29.92 -12.95 16.75
C TYR A 382 -30.20 -14.32 17.40
N PHE A 383 -29.73 -15.40 16.79
CA PHE A 383 -29.91 -16.75 17.34
C PHE A 383 -29.09 -17.00 18.60
N PHE A 384 -27.95 -16.38 18.73
CA PHE A 384 -27.17 -16.40 19.97
C PHE A 384 -27.95 -15.77 21.12
N TYR A 385 -28.57 -14.60 20.91
CA TYR A 385 -29.38 -13.94 21.97
C TYR A 385 -30.64 -14.72 22.30
N ILE A 386 -31.37 -15.23 21.33
CA ILE A 386 -32.50 -16.12 21.58
C ILE A 386 -32.12 -17.28 22.51
N LYS A 387 -30.98 -17.91 22.28
CA LYS A 387 -30.49 -19.04 23.09
C LYS A 387 -29.94 -18.63 24.46
N ASN A 388 -29.38 -17.44 24.57
CA ASN A 388 -28.64 -17.03 25.78
C ASN A 388 -29.45 -16.11 26.71
N ASN A 389 -30.39 -15.31 26.20
CA ASN A 389 -31.22 -14.44 27.02
C ASN A 389 -31.89 -15.20 28.20
N PRO A 390 -32.53 -16.36 28.01
CA PRO A 390 -33.15 -17.10 29.13
C PRO A 390 -32.13 -17.53 30.18
N LYS A 391 -30.89 -17.85 29.76
CA LYS A 391 -29.81 -18.26 30.67
C LYS A 391 -29.32 -17.08 31.49
N GLU A 392 -29.17 -15.90 30.86
CA GLU A 392 -28.73 -14.66 31.51
C GLU A 392 -29.79 -14.18 32.50
N GLU A 393 -31.08 -14.26 32.16
CA GLU A 393 -32.17 -13.94 33.07
C GLU A 393 -32.20 -14.86 34.27
N ALA A 394 -32.06 -16.17 34.04
CA ALA A 394 -31.99 -17.16 35.13
C ALA A 394 -30.76 -16.93 36.01
N ARG A 395 -29.62 -16.57 35.44
CA ARG A 395 -28.37 -16.21 36.19
C ARG A 395 -28.63 -14.98 37.06
N PHE A 396 -29.16 -13.92 36.49
CA PHE A 396 -29.48 -12.67 37.18
C PHE A 396 -30.49 -12.88 38.31
N ALA A 397 -31.58 -13.60 38.05
CA ALA A 397 -32.58 -13.94 39.06
C ALA A 397 -31.99 -14.72 40.25
N ARG A 398 -31.10 -15.71 39.95
CA ARG A 398 -30.39 -16.47 41.01
C ARG A 398 -29.46 -15.57 41.85
N GLN A 399 -28.75 -14.63 41.23
CA GLN A 399 -27.87 -13.69 41.93
C GLN A 399 -28.67 -12.73 42.80
N THR A 400 -29.79 -12.21 42.31
CA THR A 400 -30.71 -11.32 43.03
C THR A 400 -31.34 -12.02 44.22
N ALA A 401 -31.94 -13.19 44.02
CA ALA A 401 -32.51 -14.01 45.11
C ALA A 401 -31.49 -14.36 46.19
N LYS A 402 -30.23 -14.70 45.80
CA LYS A 402 -29.16 -15.00 46.75
C LYS A 402 -28.75 -13.77 47.57
N ARG A 403 -28.73 -12.58 46.94
CA ARG A 403 -28.45 -11.31 47.64
C ARG A 403 -29.59 -10.96 48.60
N GLU A 404 -30.86 -11.08 48.21
CA GLU A 404 -32.02 -10.83 49.04
C GLU A 404 -32.05 -11.76 50.26
N ALA A 405 -31.82 -13.05 50.04
CA ALA A 405 -31.75 -14.02 51.12
C ALA A 405 -30.58 -13.73 52.12
N MET A 406 -29.45 -13.16 51.67
CA MET A 406 -28.38 -12.73 52.56
C MET A 406 -28.72 -11.47 53.35
N LEU A 407 -29.45 -10.51 52.74
CA LEU A 407 -29.91 -9.31 53.41
C LEU A 407 -31.00 -9.65 54.46
N ALA A 408 -31.96 -10.54 54.14
CA ALA A 408 -32.99 -10.99 55.06
C ALA A 408 -32.42 -11.71 56.30
N LYS A 409 -31.25 -12.36 56.20
CA LYS A 409 -30.56 -13.01 57.33
C LYS A 409 -29.76 -12.06 58.22
N GLY A 410 -29.91 -10.72 58.05
CA GLY A 410 -29.32 -9.71 58.92
C GLY A 410 -27.79 -9.66 58.92
N LYS A 411 -27.15 -10.23 57.93
CA LYS A 411 -25.69 -10.18 57.79
C LYS A 411 -25.23 -8.83 57.20
N ASN A 412 -25.39 -7.75 57.98
CA ASN A 412 -24.80 -6.45 57.72
C ASN A 412 -23.31 -6.51 57.93
N GLY A 413 -22.53 -6.72 56.91
CA GLY A 413 -21.09 -6.72 56.96
C GLY A 413 -20.50 -6.73 55.51
N LYS A 414 -19.20 -6.76 55.38
CA LYS A 414 -18.42 -6.71 54.11
C LYS A 414 -18.97 -7.63 52.97
N LYS A 415 -19.85 -8.59 53.27
CA LYS A 415 -20.52 -9.45 52.29
C LYS A 415 -21.79 -8.84 51.67
N ALA A 416 -22.29 -7.69 52.17
CA ALA A 416 -23.40 -6.96 51.57
C ALA A 416 -23.00 -6.17 50.33
N ASN A 417 -21.72 -5.99 50.09
CA ASN A 417 -21.18 -5.32 48.90
C ASN A 417 -21.00 -6.25 47.69
N TRP A 418 -21.67 -7.40 47.69
CA TRP A 418 -21.64 -8.26 46.50
C TRP A 418 -22.32 -7.55 45.31
N LYS A 419 -21.53 -7.13 44.32
CA LYS A 419 -22.03 -6.55 43.09
C LYS A 419 -22.76 -7.62 42.28
N ILE A 420 -24.03 -7.41 42.04
CA ILE A 420 -24.76 -8.18 41.05
C ILE A 420 -24.19 -7.75 39.68
N VAL A 421 -23.75 -8.73 38.91
CA VAL A 421 -23.34 -8.47 37.52
C VAL A 421 -24.61 -8.17 36.70
N PRO A 422 -24.72 -7.02 36.04
CA PRO A 422 -25.89 -6.69 35.23
C PRO A 422 -26.18 -7.81 34.22
N LYS A 423 -27.47 -7.98 33.89
CA LYS A 423 -27.87 -8.90 32.82
C LYS A 423 -27.51 -8.26 31.45
N SER A 424 -26.93 -9.04 30.57
CA SER A 424 -26.69 -8.67 29.19
C SER A 424 -27.72 -9.37 28.31
N VAL A 425 -28.90 -8.79 28.23
CA VAL A 425 -30.05 -9.28 27.43
C VAL A 425 -30.26 -8.29 26.29
N VAL A 426 -30.34 -8.79 25.07
CA VAL A 426 -30.69 -8.00 23.88
C VAL A 426 -32.05 -8.53 23.39
N GLU A 427 -33.03 -7.65 23.28
CA GLU A 427 -34.33 -8.03 22.80
C GLU A 427 -34.26 -8.47 21.32
N PRO A 428 -34.94 -9.57 20.92
CA PRO A 428 -34.93 -10.06 19.55
C PRO A 428 -35.29 -8.99 18.52
N GLU A 429 -36.25 -8.13 18.86
CA GLU A 429 -36.72 -7.03 18.02
C GLU A 429 -35.64 -6.00 17.76
N ASP A 430 -34.79 -5.70 18.75
CA ASP A 430 -33.67 -4.78 18.58
C ASP A 430 -32.61 -5.36 17.64
N GLN A 431 -32.35 -6.67 17.75
CA GLN A 431 -31.44 -7.35 16.84
C GLN A 431 -31.99 -7.43 15.41
N ILE A 432 -33.31 -7.63 15.24
CA ILE A 432 -33.98 -7.55 13.93
C ILE A 432 -33.80 -6.15 13.32
N ARG A 433 -33.96 -5.08 14.12
CA ARG A 433 -33.70 -3.71 13.62
C ARG A 433 -32.29 -3.52 13.12
N ILE A 434 -31.28 -4.15 13.75
CA ILE A 434 -29.91 -4.12 13.30
C ILE A 434 -29.74 -4.87 11.96
N ILE A 435 -30.34 -6.06 11.83
CA ILE A 435 -30.36 -6.81 10.57
C ILE A 435 -30.97 -5.97 9.44
N VAL A 436 -32.13 -5.37 9.70
CA VAL A 436 -32.84 -4.50 8.76
C VAL A 436 -32.01 -3.26 8.42
N SER A 437 -31.29 -2.68 9.37
CA SER A 437 -30.37 -1.56 9.13
C SER A 437 -29.22 -1.92 8.19
N VAL A 438 -28.64 -3.13 8.33
CA VAL A 438 -27.59 -3.63 7.41
C VAL A 438 -28.12 -3.74 5.99
N ILE A 439 -29.35 -4.25 5.82
CA ILE A 439 -29.99 -4.37 4.51
C ILE A 439 -30.32 -2.99 3.93
N ASN A 440 -30.94 -2.11 4.72
CA ASN A 440 -31.29 -0.75 4.28
C ASN A 440 -30.08 0.05 3.83
N HIS A 441 -28.92 -0.11 4.47
CA HIS A 441 -27.71 0.60 4.08
C HIS A 441 -27.26 0.26 2.64
N VAL A 442 -27.42 -1.00 2.21
CA VAL A 442 -27.17 -1.40 0.81
C VAL A 442 -28.26 -0.88 -0.12
N VAL A 443 -29.53 -0.91 0.30
CA VAL A 443 -30.64 -0.36 -0.50
C VAL A 443 -30.42 1.11 -0.81
N GLU A 444 -30.18 1.94 0.21
CA GLU A 444 -29.91 3.38 0.07
C GLU A 444 -28.70 3.64 -0.83
N ARG A 445 -27.64 2.86 -0.66
CA ARG A 445 -26.43 2.96 -1.47
C ARG A 445 -26.71 2.65 -2.94
N PHE A 446 -27.41 1.56 -3.24
CA PHE A 446 -27.70 1.18 -4.61
C PHE A 446 -28.69 2.15 -5.28
N GLU A 447 -29.68 2.67 -4.55
CA GLU A 447 -30.59 3.70 -5.09
C GLU A 447 -29.86 5.01 -5.43
N ALA A 448 -28.94 5.43 -4.56
CA ALA A 448 -28.09 6.59 -4.83
C ALA A 448 -27.21 6.37 -6.07
N ASP A 449 -26.62 5.17 -6.20
CA ASP A 449 -25.78 4.82 -7.35
C ASP A 449 -26.59 4.78 -8.66
N ILE A 450 -27.78 4.18 -8.66
CA ILE A 450 -28.66 4.13 -9.83
C ILE A 450 -29.00 5.54 -10.34
N GLN A 451 -29.21 6.50 -9.41
CA GLN A 451 -29.47 7.89 -9.77
C GLN A 451 -28.20 8.61 -10.28
N ALA A 452 -27.03 8.27 -9.76
CA ALA A 452 -25.75 8.87 -10.15
C ALA A 452 -25.26 8.35 -11.51
N GLU A 453 -25.48 7.07 -11.85
CA GLU A 453 -25.03 6.41 -13.08
C GLU A 453 -25.62 7.03 -14.37
N GLU A 454 -26.73 7.74 -14.30
CA GLU A 454 -27.28 8.48 -15.45
C GLU A 454 -26.36 9.59 -15.97
N LYS A 455 -25.33 9.97 -15.20
CA LYS A 455 -24.39 11.07 -15.49
C LYS A 455 -22.92 10.61 -15.60
N VAL A 456 -22.65 9.31 -15.73
CA VAL A 456 -21.27 8.81 -15.78
C VAL A 456 -20.56 9.26 -17.07
N ASP A 457 -19.44 9.93 -16.89
CA ASP A 457 -18.50 10.26 -17.97
C ASP A 457 -17.66 9.02 -18.32
N LEU A 458 -17.94 8.43 -19.48
CA LEU A 458 -17.26 7.22 -19.95
C LEU A 458 -15.77 7.45 -20.19
N ASP A 459 -15.37 8.63 -20.68
CA ASP A 459 -13.96 8.96 -20.92
C ASP A 459 -13.18 9.01 -19.61
N LYS A 460 -13.74 9.68 -18.62
CA LYS A 460 -13.16 9.73 -17.28
C LYS A 460 -13.02 8.32 -16.69
N ARG A 461 -14.02 7.48 -16.84
CA ARG A 461 -14.02 6.12 -16.34
C ARG A 461 -12.94 5.24 -16.97
N CYS A 462 -12.75 5.35 -18.30
CA CYS A 462 -11.67 4.66 -19.01
C CYS A 462 -10.29 5.15 -18.53
N ILE A 463 -10.11 6.46 -18.36
CA ILE A 463 -8.85 7.02 -17.83
C ILE A 463 -8.55 6.50 -16.42
N GLU A 464 -9.55 6.40 -15.56
CA GLU A 464 -9.39 5.82 -14.20
C GLU A 464 -8.90 4.36 -14.25
N ILE A 465 -9.41 3.55 -15.17
CA ILE A 465 -8.96 2.16 -15.38
C ILE A 465 -7.51 2.12 -15.88
N ILE A 466 -7.16 2.97 -16.85
CA ILE A 466 -5.80 3.08 -17.37
C ILE A 466 -4.81 3.50 -16.26
N ASP A 467 -5.16 4.50 -15.46
CA ASP A 467 -4.33 4.96 -14.35
C ASP A 467 -4.16 3.88 -13.27
N TYR A 468 -5.22 3.14 -12.98
CA TYR A 468 -5.15 1.98 -12.10
C TYR A 468 -4.20 0.90 -12.63
N LEU A 469 -4.33 0.53 -13.90
CA LEU A 469 -3.44 -0.44 -14.54
C LEU A 469 -1.98 0.03 -14.52
N LYS A 470 -1.72 1.31 -14.77
CA LYS A 470 -0.40 1.93 -14.68
C LYS A 470 0.17 1.85 -13.26
N GLU A 471 -0.63 2.16 -12.25
CA GLU A 471 -0.23 2.04 -10.84
C GLU A 471 0.13 0.60 -10.48
N LYS A 472 -0.72 -0.38 -10.84
CA LYS A 472 -0.47 -1.80 -10.54
C LYS A 472 0.76 -2.33 -11.29
N ALA A 473 0.95 -1.96 -12.54
CA ALA A 473 2.16 -2.29 -13.29
C ALA A 473 3.42 -1.70 -12.61
N SER A 474 3.35 -0.47 -12.10
CA SER A 474 4.43 0.14 -11.32
C SER A 474 4.78 -0.68 -10.08
N GLN A 475 3.79 -1.15 -9.34
CA GLN A 475 3.99 -2.04 -8.18
C GLN A 475 4.69 -3.34 -8.58
N VAL A 476 4.34 -3.93 -9.73
CA VAL A 476 4.94 -5.18 -10.23
C VAL A 476 6.43 -5.04 -10.53
N VAL A 477 6.81 -3.95 -11.18
CA VAL A 477 8.20 -3.78 -11.67
C VAL A 477 9.11 -3.24 -10.58
N TYR A 478 8.63 -2.38 -9.69
CA TYR A 478 9.44 -1.77 -8.65
C TYR A 478 9.96 -2.81 -7.64
N LYS A 479 11.27 -3.09 -7.69
CA LYS A 479 11.95 -4.00 -6.77
C LYS A 479 12.84 -3.24 -5.79
N LEU A 480 12.44 -3.24 -4.53
CA LEU A 480 13.27 -2.68 -3.46
C LEU A 480 14.47 -3.59 -3.18
N THR A 481 15.69 -3.10 -3.43
CA THR A 481 16.92 -3.83 -3.08
C THR A 481 17.31 -3.60 -1.62
N LYS A 482 18.12 -4.51 -1.05
CA LYS A 482 18.63 -4.34 0.32
C LYS A 482 19.42 -3.02 0.49
N ARG A 483 20.11 -2.56 -0.57
CA ARG A 483 20.85 -1.30 -0.56
C ARG A 483 19.92 -0.11 -0.45
N ILE A 484 18.90 -0.04 -1.30
CA ILE A 484 17.89 1.04 -1.29
C ILE A 484 17.11 1.02 0.03
N ALA A 485 16.71 -0.16 0.51
CA ALA A 485 16.02 -0.30 1.80
C ALA A 485 16.87 0.25 2.96
N LYS A 486 18.18 -0.03 2.96
CA LYS A 486 19.11 0.49 3.96
C LYS A 486 19.19 2.03 3.93
N GLU A 487 19.41 2.63 2.76
CA GLU A 487 19.54 4.09 2.66
C GLU A 487 18.20 4.78 3.02
N ARG A 488 17.07 4.22 2.59
CA ARG A 488 15.75 4.72 3.03
C ARG A 488 15.54 4.62 4.54
N ALA A 489 15.93 3.50 5.15
CA ALA A 489 15.83 3.32 6.60
C ALA A 489 16.69 4.35 7.35
N ILE A 490 17.92 4.60 6.88
CA ILE A 490 18.81 5.62 7.46
C ILE A 490 18.17 7.01 7.32
N LYS A 491 17.65 7.35 6.14
CA LYS A 491 16.98 8.63 5.90
C LYS A 491 15.76 8.82 6.82
N LEU A 492 14.91 7.80 6.97
CA LEU A 492 13.78 7.84 7.91
C LEU A 492 14.23 8.03 9.36
N MET A 493 15.32 7.39 9.78
CA MET A 493 15.88 7.59 11.11
C MET A 493 16.39 9.03 11.31
N ASP A 494 17.00 9.64 10.30
CA ASP A 494 17.41 11.04 10.33
C ASP A 494 16.18 11.99 10.40
N GLU A 495 15.15 11.73 9.60
CA GLU A 495 13.90 12.52 9.55
C GLU A 495 13.15 12.52 10.89
N VAL A 496 13.16 11.41 11.62
CA VAL A 496 12.57 11.33 12.98
C VAL A 496 13.51 11.83 14.08
N GLY A 497 14.64 12.41 13.72
CA GLY A 497 15.57 13.05 14.66
C GLY A 497 16.50 12.09 15.41
N ILE A 498 16.74 10.88 14.91
CA ILE A 498 17.74 9.96 15.50
C ILE A 498 19.15 10.47 15.15
N PRO A 499 19.93 10.93 16.13
CA PRO A 499 21.27 11.45 15.86
C PRO A 499 22.18 10.32 15.35
N GLU A 500 23.07 10.62 14.40
CA GLU A 500 24.02 9.66 13.82
C GLU A 500 23.34 8.39 13.25
N ALA A 501 22.23 8.53 12.51
CA ALA A 501 21.38 7.42 12.04
C ALA A 501 22.16 6.28 11.37
N ARG A 502 23.27 6.57 10.66
CA ARG A 502 24.14 5.54 10.06
C ARG A 502 24.84 4.66 11.09
N LEU A 503 25.22 5.21 12.22
CA LEU A 503 25.79 4.45 13.35
C LEU A 503 24.68 3.66 14.06
N ARG A 504 23.59 4.34 14.39
CA ARG A 504 22.44 3.77 15.09
C ARG A 504 21.77 2.64 14.31
N PHE A 505 21.76 2.71 12.99
CA PHE A 505 21.27 1.63 12.12
C PHE A 505 21.90 0.26 12.42
N ARG A 506 23.15 0.24 12.90
CA ARG A 506 23.89 -0.99 13.22
C ARG A 506 23.75 -1.45 14.66
N GLN A 507 23.09 -0.66 15.50
CA GLN A 507 22.92 -0.92 16.92
C GLN A 507 21.72 -1.82 17.22
N TYR A 508 21.70 -2.36 18.42
CA TYR A 508 20.59 -3.14 18.96
C TYR A 508 19.62 -2.22 19.73
N PRO A 509 18.36 -2.64 19.95
CA PRO A 509 17.36 -1.83 20.65
C PRO A 509 17.81 -1.36 22.04
N PHE A 510 18.53 -2.17 22.79
CA PHE A 510 18.99 -1.81 24.15
C PHE A 510 20.06 -0.71 24.16
N GLU A 511 20.75 -0.46 23.05
CA GLU A 511 21.74 0.60 22.92
C GLU A 511 21.10 1.99 22.64
N PHE A 512 19.79 2.04 22.47
CA PHE A 512 19.05 3.29 22.25
C PHE A 512 18.60 3.89 23.59
N SER A 513 18.68 5.23 23.71
CA SER A 513 18.10 5.93 24.85
C SER A 513 16.55 5.91 24.79
N GLY A 514 15.90 6.18 25.92
CA GLY A 514 14.43 6.18 26.01
C GLY A 514 13.75 7.09 24.98
N GLY A 515 14.33 8.25 24.68
CA GLY A 515 13.77 9.20 23.69
C GLY A 515 14.02 8.81 22.22
N MET A 516 14.98 7.89 21.96
CA MET A 516 15.25 7.40 20.60
C MET A 516 14.48 6.12 20.27
N ARG A 517 13.86 5.51 21.26
CA ARG A 517 13.05 4.28 21.14
C ARG A 517 11.61 4.62 20.86
#